data_8c7f39265f27f8d472e2baa070615fe3
#
_entry.id   8c7f39265f27f8d472e2baa070615fe3
#
_cell.length_a   1.000
_cell.length_b   1.000
_cell.length_c   1.000
_cell.angle_alpha   90.00
_cell.angle_beta   90.00
_cell.angle_gamma   90.00
#
_symmetry.space_group_name_H-M   'P 1'
#
loop_
_entity.id
_entity.type
_entity.pdbx_description
1 polymer ?
#
loop_
_entity_poly.entity_id
_entity_poly.type
_entity_poly.pdbx_seq_one_letter_code
_entity_poly.pdbx_strand_id
1 'polypeptide(L)'
;MNYRIVEKGPFKLVGFKKRVPIIFEGVNPEIAQMTELLSPEVIKQLKAISNVEPMGIISASTNFSEGRMEEKGELDHYIGVATSGDETAEFDVLKIDACTWAVFESIGPFPETLQNVWGRIYSEWFPSSSYELVEGPEILWNESPDTGNPKYRSEIWIPVKKKDY
;
A
#
# COMPACT_ATOMS: atom_id res chain seq x y z
N MET A 1 -16.99 -7.57 4.85
CA MET A 1 -15.64 -7.07 4.62
C MET A 1 -15.16 -6.41 5.91
N ASN A 2 -14.06 -6.87 6.47
CA ASN A 2 -13.54 -6.33 7.74
C ASN A 2 -12.67 -5.10 7.50
N TYR A 3 -12.99 -4.02 8.19
CA TYR A 3 -12.18 -2.81 8.12
C TYR A 3 -12.19 -2.06 9.44
N ARG A 4 -11.24 -1.13 9.59
CA ARG A 4 -11.19 -0.20 10.71
C ARG A 4 -10.76 1.18 10.21
N ILE A 5 -11.14 2.21 10.96
CA ILE A 5 -10.76 3.59 10.66
C ILE A 5 -9.67 4.01 11.64
N VAL A 6 -8.58 4.54 11.12
CA VAL A 6 -7.40 4.91 11.91
C VAL A 6 -7.03 6.36 11.58
N GLU A 7 -6.88 7.18 12.60
CA GLU A 7 -6.31 8.52 12.44
C GLU A 7 -4.81 8.44 12.71
N LYS A 8 -4.01 9.02 11.83
CA LYS A 8 -2.57 8.89 11.89
C LYS A 8 -1.88 10.20 11.56
N GLY A 9 -0.86 10.56 12.33
CA GLY A 9 -0.01 11.70 12.06
C GLY A 9 0.87 11.51 10.83
N PRO A 10 1.63 12.53 10.42
CA PRO A 10 2.50 12.42 9.25
C PRO A 10 3.62 11.42 9.50
N PHE A 11 4.01 10.72 8.43
CA PHE A 11 5.12 9.77 8.46
C PHE A 11 5.74 9.69 7.07
N LYS A 12 6.78 8.88 6.93
CA LYS A 12 7.48 8.71 5.66
C LYS A 12 7.53 7.24 5.29
N LEU A 13 7.50 6.96 3.99
CA LEU A 13 7.86 5.66 3.47
C LEU A 13 9.25 5.78 2.87
N VAL A 14 10.18 4.96 3.32
CA VAL A 14 11.59 4.98 2.91
C VAL A 14 11.93 3.66 2.25
N GLY A 15 12.48 3.70 1.04
CA GLY A 15 12.80 2.50 0.28
C GLY A 15 13.12 2.79 -1.17
N PHE A 16 12.46 2.08 -2.08
CA PHE A 16 12.68 2.22 -3.52
C PHE A 16 11.41 2.67 -4.21
N LYS A 17 11.58 3.47 -5.27
CA LYS A 17 10.49 4.01 -6.08
C LYS A 17 10.69 3.64 -7.54
N LYS A 18 9.58 3.32 -8.22
CA LYS A 18 9.58 3.12 -9.67
C LYS A 18 8.24 3.53 -10.27
N ARG A 19 8.28 4.15 -11.46
CA ARG A 19 7.07 4.41 -12.25
C ARG A 19 6.71 3.14 -13.00
N VAL A 20 5.50 2.61 -12.78
CA VAL A 20 5.06 1.32 -13.33
C VAL A 20 3.69 1.44 -13.98
N PRO A 21 3.33 0.53 -14.92
CA PRO A 21 1.99 0.52 -15.48
C PRO A 21 0.96 0.05 -14.45
N ILE A 22 -0.29 0.48 -14.62
CA ILE A 22 -1.41 0.06 -13.77
C ILE A 22 -1.90 -1.31 -14.24
N ILE A 23 -1.80 -2.32 -13.38
CA ILE A 23 -2.27 -3.69 -13.64
C ILE A 23 -3.05 -4.15 -12.42
N PHE A 24 -4.34 -4.48 -12.59
CA PHE A 24 -5.19 -4.94 -11.50
C PHE A 24 -5.27 -6.46 -11.39
N GLU A 25 -5.11 -7.17 -12.49
CA GLU A 25 -5.21 -8.63 -12.51
C GLU A 25 -3.84 -9.27 -12.62
N GLY A 26 -3.61 -10.28 -11.78
CA GLY A 26 -2.34 -11.01 -11.77
C GLY A 26 -1.22 -10.22 -11.11
N VAL A 27 0.00 -10.66 -11.34
CA VAL A 27 1.21 -10.04 -10.80
C VAL A 27 1.72 -9.00 -11.79
N ASN A 28 1.95 -7.78 -11.31
CA ASN A 28 2.61 -6.75 -12.11
C ASN A 28 4.12 -7.09 -12.19
N PRO A 29 4.66 -7.42 -13.38
CA PRO A 29 6.05 -7.86 -13.49
C PRO A 29 7.06 -6.80 -13.04
N GLU A 30 6.78 -5.53 -13.23
CA GLU A 30 7.70 -4.47 -12.83
C GLU A 30 7.72 -4.28 -11.32
N ILE A 31 6.58 -4.48 -10.64
CA ILE A 31 6.52 -4.49 -9.18
C ILE A 31 7.27 -5.72 -8.64
N ALA A 32 7.08 -6.87 -9.26
CA ALA A 32 7.79 -8.08 -8.87
C ALA A 32 9.32 -7.90 -8.99
N GLN A 33 9.79 -7.21 -10.04
CA GLN A 33 11.21 -6.91 -10.20
C GLN A 33 11.75 -6.00 -9.10
N MET A 34 10.93 -5.09 -8.56
CA MET A 34 11.35 -4.22 -7.46
C MET A 34 11.72 -5.02 -6.21
N THR A 35 11.09 -6.16 -5.99
CA THR A 35 11.39 -6.99 -4.82
C THR A 35 12.83 -7.55 -4.86
N GLU A 36 13.42 -7.63 -6.05
CA GLU A 36 14.81 -8.07 -6.21
C GLU A 36 15.80 -7.06 -5.64
N LEU A 37 15.38 -5.80 -5.48
CA LEU A 37 16.21 -4.78 -4.85
C LEU A 37 16.33 -4.99 -3.33
N LEU A 38 15.46 -5.82 -2.77
CA LEU A 38 15.42 -6.10 -1.33
C LEU A 38 16.39 -7.25 -0.98
N SER A 39 17.68 -6.96 -1.01
CA SER A 39 18.68 -7.92 -0.51
C SER A 39 18.50 -8.11 1.01
N PRO A 40 19.00 -9.21 1.60
CA PRO A 40 18.93 -9.40 3.05
C PRO A 40 19.51 -8.22 3.85
N GLU A 41 20.59 -7.63 3.34
CA GLU A 41 21.22 -6.48 3.98
C GLU A 41 20.33 -5.24 3.91
N VAL A 42 19.72 -4.96 2.76
CA VAL A 42 18.78 -3.84 2.58
C VAL A 42 17.55 -4.01 3.48
N ILE A 43 17.00 -5.22 3.54
CA ILE A 43 15.86 -5.52 4.41
C ILE A 43 16.21 -5.22 5.86
N LYS A 44 17.40 -5.62 6.30
CA LYS A 44 17.87 -5.35 7.67
C LYS A 44 17.98 -3.86 7.95
N GLN A 45 18.54 -3.09 7.00
CA GLN A 45 18.66 -1.65 7.13
C GLN A 45 17.29 -0.97 7.22
N LEU A 46 16.35 -1.35 6.36
CA LEU A 46 15.00 -0.78 6.35
C LEU A 46 14.23 -1.16 7.63
N LYS A 47 14.28 -2.41 8.04
CA LYS A 47 13.58 -2.85 9.25
C LYS A 47 14.11 -2.16 10.51
N ALA A 48 15.38 -1.77 10.52
CA ALA A 48 15.96 -1.05 11.66
C ALA A 48 15.33 0.33 11.86
N ILE A 49 14.79 0.96 10.83
CA ILE A 49 14.14 2.27 10.91
C ILE A 49 12.61 2.19 10.87
N SER A 50 12.03 1.00 10.68
CA SER A 50 10.58 0.79 10.71
C SER A 50 10.08 0.96 12.13
N ASN A 51 9.38 2.05 12.42
CA ASN A 51 8.98 2.38 13.78
C ASN A 51 7.53 2.86 13.93
N VAL A 52 6.77 2.88 12.84
CA VAL A 52 5.34 3.20 12.86
C VAL A 52 4.58 2.18 12.02
N GLU A 53 3.28 2.05 12.27
CA GLU A 53 2.43 1.17 11.47
C GLU A 53 2.16 1.75 10.09
N PRO A 54 2.00 0.92 9.08
CA PRO A 54 2.17 -0.54 9.09
C PRO A 54 3.64 -0.95 9.22
N MET A 55 3.92 -1.89 10.10
CA MET A 55 5.30 -2.29 10.44
C MET A 55 5.90 -3.25 9.41
N GLY A 56 7.22 -3.17 9.23
CA GLY A 56 7.96 -4.04 8.33
C GLY A 56 7.94 -3.57 6.89
N ILE A 57 8.22 -4.48 5.95
CA ILE A 57 8.26 -4.14 4.52
C ILE A 57 6.84 -3.98 4.00
N ILE A 58 6.57 -2.81 3.45
CA ILE A 58 5.26 -2.45 2.87
C ILE A 58 5.46 -1.91 1.47
N SER A 59 4.37 -1.80 0.73
CA SER A 59 4.37 -1.12 -0.56
C SER A 59 3.31 -0.03 -0.60
N ALA A 60 3.52 0.96 -1.46
CA ALA A 60 2.57 2.05 -1.63
C ALA A 60 2.46 2.42 -3.11
N SER A 61 1.26 2.75 -3.53
CA SER A 61 0.98 3.19 -4.89
C SER A 61 0.36 4.59 -4.83
N THR A 62 0.92 5.52 -5.57
CA THR A 62 0.47 6.91 -5.57
C THR A 62 0.70 7.55 -6.94
N ASN A 63 0.26 8.78 -7.08
CA ASN A 63 0.48 9.58 -8.29
C ASN A 63 -0.01 8.85 -9.55
N PHE A 64 -1.24 8.33 -9.47
CA PHE A 64 -1.88 7.63 -10.60
C PHE A 64 -2.14 8.60 -11.73
N SER A 65 -1.83 8.18 -12.96
CA SER A 65 -2.25 8.91 -14.15
C SER A 65 -3.73 8.63 -14.44
N GLU A 66 -4.29 9.31 -15.45
CA GLU A 66 -5.67 9.06 -15.87
C GLU A 66 -5.86 7.62 -16.32
N GLY A 67 -7.08 7.12 -16.20
CA GLY A 67 -7.43 5.77 -16.62
C GLY A 67 -7.17 4.68 -15.59
N ARG A 68 -6.94 5.07 -14.35
CA ARG A 68 -6.68 4.15 -13.24
C ARG A 68 -7.67 2.99 -13.16
N MET A 69 -8.98 3.28 -13.23
CA MET A 69 -10.03 2.28 -13.10
C MET A 69 -10.17 1.37 -14.33
N GLU A 70 -9.53 1.73 -15.43
CA GLU A 70 -9.54 0.99 -16.69
C GLU A 70 -8.24 0.23 -16.93
N GLU A 71 -7.37 0.12 -15.95
CA GLU A 71 -6.02 -0.46 -16.07
C GLU A 71 -5.19 0.22 -17.16
N LYS A 72 -5.35 1.52 -17.30
CA LYS A 72 -4.57 2.33 -18.25
C LYS A 72 -3.73 3.33 -17.50
N GLY A 73 -2.58 3.69 -18.09
CA GLY A 73 -1.67 4.67 -17.51
C GLY A 73 -0.68 4.05 -16.53
N GLU A 74 -0.17 4.89 -15.66
CA GLU A 74 0.95 4.55 -14.79
C GLU A 74 0.72 5.05 -13.37
N LEU A 75 1.53 4.54 -12.45
CA LEU A 75 1.56 4.98 -11.06
C LEU A 75 3.00 4.97 -10.54
N ASP A 76 3.24 5.69 -9.46
CA ASP A 76 4.48 5.59 -8.71
C ASP A 76 4.32 4.50 -7.65
N HIS A 77 5.15 3.48 -7.73
CA HIS A 77 5.15 2.38 -6.77
C HIS A 77 6.37 2.45 -5.88
N TYR A 78 6.14 2.35 -4.57
CA TYR A 78 7.20 2.34 -3.56
C TYR A 78 7.20 1.01 -2.84
N ILE A 79 8.39 0.53 -2.47
CA ILE A 79 8.55 -0.61 -1.57
C ILE A 79 9.59 -0.24 -0.51
N GLY A 80 9.25 -0.43 0.76
CA GLY A 80 10.12 -0.02 1.86
C GLY A 80 9.44 -0.15 3.20
N VAL A 81 9.71 0.79 4.10
CA VAL A 81 9.18 0.78 5.46
C VAL A 81 8.61 2.14 5.85
N ALA A 82 7.65 2.13 6.77
CA ALA A 82 7.11 3.36 7.35
C ALA A 82 7.97 3.80 8.54
N THR A 83 8.31 5.09 8.57
CA THR A 83 9.12 5.65 9.65
C THR A 83 8.70 7.08 9.97
N SER A 84 8.85 7.46 11.24
CA SER A 84 8.68 8.83 11.69
C SER A 84 10.02 9.56 11.85
N GLY A 85 11.14 8.84 11.68
CA GLY A 85 12.47 9.40 11.87
C GLY A 85 13.01 10.15 10.67
N ASP A 86 14.20 10.67 10.80
CA ASP A 86 14.94 11.28 9.70
C ASP A 86 15.46 10.15 8.80
N GLU A 87 15.20 10.28 7.52
CA GLU A 87 15.57 9.27 6.55
C GLU A 87 17.05 9.29 6.22
N THR A 88 17.50 8.20 5.62
CA THR A 88 18.84 8.09 5.08
C THR A 88 18.86 8.59 3.64
N ALA A 89 19.97 9.19 3.22
CA ALA A 89 20.14 9.71 1.88
C ALA A 89 20.22 8.62 0.79
N GLU A 90 20.31 7.35 1.19
CA GLU A 90 20.49 6.23 0.26
C GLU A 90 19.20 5.71 -0.35
N PHE A 91 18.05 6.08 0.19
CA PHE A 91 16.75 5.57 -0.23
C PHE A 91 15.84 6.68 -0.75
N ASP A 92 14.89 6.28 -1.57
CA ASP A 92 13.79 7.17 -1.96
C ASP A 92 12.87 7.38 -0.77
N VAL A 93 12.30 8.57 -0.67
CA VAL A 93 11.41 8.96 0.43
C VAL A 93 10.09 9.47 -0.10
N LEU A 94 9.00 8.91 0.42
CA LEU A 94 7.65 9.44 0.18
C LEU A 94 7.15 10.05 1.49
N LYS A 95 6.92 11.36 1.48
CA LYS A 95 6.32 12.04 2.63
C LYS A 95 4.81 11.87 2.59
N ILE A 96 4.25 11.41 3.69
CA ILE A 96 2.81 11.14 3.81
C ILE A 96 2.24 12.06 4.89
N ASP A 97 1.27 12.90 4.50
CA ASP A 97 0.64 13.83 5.41
C ASP A 97 -0.26 13.12 6.42
N ALA A 98 -0.51 13.78 7.54
CA ALA A 98 -1.49 13.31 8.50
C ALA A 98 -2.86 13.17 7.83
N CYS A 99 -3.50 12.03 8.03
CA CYS A 99 -4.83 11.79 7.47
C CYS A 99 -5.54 10.66 8.20
N THR A 100 -6.79 10.45 7.82
CA THR A 100 -7.60 9.32 8.27
C THR A 100 -7.45 8.19 7.25
N TRP A 101 -7.27 6.98 7.74
CA TRP A 101 -7.09 5.78 6.91
C TRP A 101 -8.23 4.80 7.13
N ALA A 102 -8.75 4.24 6.04
CA ALA A 102 -9.57 3.04 6.10
C ALA A 102 -8.64 1.85 5.86
N VAL A 103 -8.59 0.92 6.80
CA VAL A 103 -7.71 -0.26 6.74
C VAL A 103 -8.57 -1.48 6.55
N PHE A 104 -8.40 -2.16 5.43
CA PHE A 104 -9.17 -3.34 5.04
C PHE A 104 -8.33 -4.59 5.17
N GLU A 105 -8.89 -5.61 5.83
CA GLU A 105 -8.21 -6.89 6.00
C GLU A 105 -8.59 -7.86 4.90
N SER A 106 -7.59 -8.56 4.36
CA SER A 106 -7.78 -9.63 3.38
C SER A 106 -7.17 -10.91 3.95
N ILE A 107 -7.96 -11.97 4.03
CA ILE A 107 -7.52 -13.30 4.49
C ILE A 107 -7.94 -14.33 3.46
N GLY A 108 -6.99 -15.03 2.87
CA GLY A 108 -7.24 -16.06 1.87
C GLY A 108 -6.09 -16.22 0.90
N PRO A 109 -6.26 -17.11 -0.10
CA PRO A 109 -5.22 -17.35 -1.10
C PRO A 109 -4.77 -16.06 -1.80
N PHE A 110 -3.47 -15.89 -1.90
CA PHE A 110 -2.84 -14.73 -2.54
C PHE A 110 -2.51 -15.05 -4.00
N PRO A 111 -2.72 -14.14 -4.96
CA PRO A 111 -3.21 -12.76 -4.80
C PRO A 111 -4.73 -12.58 -5.00
N GLU A 112 -5.46 -13.64 -5.29
CA GLU A 112 -6.87 -13.56 -5.73
C GLU A 112 -7.76 -12.90 -4.69
N THR A 113 -7.62 -13.29 -3.41
CA THR A 113 -8.43 -12.73 -2.32
C THR A 113 -8.15 -11.24 -2.15
N LEU A 114 -6.88 -10.86 -2.21
CA LEU A 114 -6.48 -9.46 -2.07
C LEU A 114 -7.05 -8.61 -3.21
N GLN A 115 -6.95 -9.09 -4.45
CA GLN A 115 -7.48 -8.38 -5.61
C GLN A 115 -8.99 -8.24 -5.55
N ASN A 116 -9.68 -9.28 -5.07
CA ASN A 116 -11.13 -9.25 -4.86
C ASN A 116 -11.53 -8.20 -3.83
N VAL A 117 -10.86 -8.19 -2.67
CA VAL A 117 -11.12 -7.19 -1.62
C VAL A 117 -10.89 -5.79 -2.15
N TRP A 118 -9.79 -5.57 -2.86
CA TRP A 118 -9.45 -4.24 -3.40
C TRP A 118 -10.52 -3.75 -4.38
N GLY A 119 -10.98 -4.62 -5.30
CA GLY A 119 -12.06 -4.28 -6.22
C GLY A 119 -13.36 -3.94 -5.50
N ARG A 120 -13.71 -4.69 -4.46
CA ARG A 120 -14.93 -4.47 -3.67
C ARG A 120 -14.90 -3.17 -2.86
N ILE A 121 -13.73 -2.74 -2.45
CA ILE A 121 -13.60 -1.44 -1.77
C ILE A 121 -14.14 -0.32 -2.67
N TYR A 122 -13.76 -0.30 -3.93
CA TYR A 122 -14.19 0.73 -4.87
C TYR A 122 -15.62 0.53 -5.37
N SER A 123 -16.03 -0.71 -5.63
CA SER A 123 -17.34 -1.00 -6.21
C SER A 123 -18.47 -1.07 -5.18
N GLU A 124 -18.17 -1.42 -3.93
CA GLU A 124 -19.19 -1.63 -2.91
C GLU A 124 -19.02 -0.72 -1.70
N TRP A 125 -17.82 -0.65 -1.12
CA TRP A 125 -17.62 0.05 0.14
C TRP A 125 -17.72 1.58 0.00
N PHE A 126 -17.00 2.18 -0.94
CA PHE A 126 -17.05 3.63 -1.11
C PHE A 126 -18.46 4.13 -1.45
N PRO A 127 -19.20 3.51 -2.38
CA PRO A 127 -20.56 3.97 -2.67
C PRO A 127 -21.51 3.86 -1.48
N SER A 128 -21.32 2.87 -0.61
CA SER A 128 -22.24 2.61 0.53
C SER A 128 -21.77 3.21 1.86
N SER A 129 -20.53 3.66 1.95
CA SER A 129 -19.99 4.20 3.20
C SER A 129 -20.19 5.70 3.33
N SER A 130 -19.94 6.23 4.53
CA SER A 130 -19.92 7.66 4.79
C SER A 130 -18.56 8.31 4.49
N TYR A 131 -17.68 7.61 3.82
CA TYR A 131 -16.32 8.07 3.49
C TYR A 131 -16.11 8.21 2.00
N GLU A 132 -15.18 9.07 1.62
CA GLU A 132 -14.72 9.23 0.24
C GLU A 132 -13.20 9.20 0.17
N LEU A 133 -12.67 8.89 -1.00
CA LEU A 133 -11.24 8.81 -1.25
C LEU A 133 -10.59 10.19 -1.15
N VAL A 134 -9.45 10.23 -0.47
CA VAL A 134 -8.57 11.40 -0.46
C VAL A 134 -7.39 11.12 -1.37
N GLU A 135 -6.91 12.10 -2.10
CA GLU A 135 -5.70 11.95 -2.89
C GLU A 135 -4.51 11.64 -1.98
N GLY A 136 -3.83 10.56 -2.25
CA GLY A 136 -2.70 10.11 -1.45
C GLY A 136 -2.34 8.67 -1.75
N PRO A 137 -1.34 8.12 -1.06
CA PRO A 137 -0.89 6.76 -1.34
C PRO A 137 -1.87 5.72 -0.79
N GLU A 138 -2.03 4.63 -1.54
CA GLU A 138 -2.64 3.40 -1.06
C GLU A 138 -1.52 2.47 -0.63
N ILE A 139 -1.59 1.97 0.59
CA ILE A 139 -0.53 1.15 1.18
C ILE A 139 -0.99 -0.29 1.28
N LEU A 140 -0.10 -1.22 0.93
CA LEU A 140 -0.31 -2.65 1.08
C LEU A 140 0.67 -3.20 2.10
N TRP A 141 0.14 -3.87 3.11
CA TRP A 141 0.91 -4.64 4.08
C TRP A 141 0.61 -6.13 3.90
N ASN A 142 1.64 -6.96 3.91
CA ASN A 142 1.53 -8.42 3.85
C ASN A 142 2.20 -9.02 5.08
N GLU A 143 1.63 -10.10 5.60
CA GLU A 143 2.13 -10.73 6.83
C GLU A 143 3.54 -11.32 6.70
N SER A 144 3.90 -11.77 5.50
CA SER A 144 5.21 -12.35 5.22
C SER A 144 5.49 -12.38 3.73
N PRO A 145 6.74 -12.61 3.31
CA PRO A 145 7.04 -12.81 1.89
C PRO A 145 6.56 -14.16 1.35
N ASP A 146 6.24 -15.12 2.22
CA ASP A 146 5.71 -16.42 1.81
C ASP A 146 4.20 -16.33 1.60
N THR A 147 3.79 -16.28 0.33
CA THR A 147 2.39 -16.12 -0.07
C THR A 147 1.64 -17.45 -0.25
N GLY A 148 2.26 -18.56 0.12
CA GLY A 148 1.68 -19.91 -0.09
C GLY A 148 0.62 -20.32 0.91
N ASN A 149 0.43 -19.58 2.01
CA ASN A 149 -0.57 -19.90 3.02
C ASN A 149 -1.99 -19.66 2.48
N PRO A 150 -2.90 -20.65 2.51
CA PRO A 150 -4.28 -20.46 2.05
C PRO A 150 -5.08 -19.48 2.91
N LYS A 151 -4.57 -19.11 4.08
CA LYS A 151 -5.14 -18.07 4.95
C LYS A 151 -4.19 -16.85 5.02
N TYR A 152 -3.53 -16.53 3.92
CA TYR A 152 -2.59 -15.43 3.86
C TYR A 152 -3.28 -14.11 4.20
N ARG A 153 -2.64 -13.32 5.06
CA ARG A 153 -3.21 -12.08 5.57
C ARG A 153 -2.52 -10.87 4.99
N SER A 154 -3.33 -9.92 4.52
CA SER A 154 -2.88 -8.64 4.02
C SER A 154 -3.75 -7.52 4.56
N GLU A 155 -3.25 -6.29 4.53
CA GLU A 155 -4.03 -5.09 4.84
C GLU A 155 -3.86 -4.07 3.73
N ILE A 156 -4.98 -3.45 3.34
CA ILE A 156 -5.00 -2.35 2.38
C ILE A 156 -5.34 -1.07 3.14
N TRP A 157 -4.44 -0.09 3.10
CA TRP A 157 -4.61 1.20 3.77
C TRP A 157 -4.93 2.26 2.73
N ILE A 158 -6.10 2.88 2.82
CA ILE A 158 -6.57 3.88 1.87
C ILE A 158 -6.87 5.19 2.59
N PRO A 159 -6.32 6.33 2.14
CA PRO A 159 -6.62 7.61 2.76
C PRO A 159 -8.04 8.03 2.44
N VAL A 160 -8.80 8.42 3.45
CA VAL A 160 -10.21 8.74 3.33
C VAL A 160 -10.59 9.98 4.15
N LYS A 161 -11.74 10.55 3.85
CA LYS A 161 -12.39 11.58 4.66
C LYS A 161 -13.89 11.33 4.67
N LYS A 162 -14.58 11.89 5.66
CA LYS A 162 -16.05 11.79 5.67
C LYS A 162 -16.63 12.59 4.52
N LYS A 163 -17.69 12.04 3.91
CA LYS A 163 -18.43 12.74 2.87
C LYS A 163 -19.12 13.97 3.45
N ASP A 164 -19.18 15.03 2.67
CA ASP A 164 -19.96 16.21 2.99
C ASP A 164 -21.40 15.99 2.53
N TYR A 165 -22.35 16.15 3.44
CA TYR A 165 -23.77 16.01 3.14
C TYR A 165 -24.48 17.35 3.31
#